data_6dce8c8181677c701c8288f80563b6f9
#
_entry.id   6dce8c8181677c701c8288f80563b6f9
#
_cell.length_a   1.000
_cell.length_b   1.000
_cell.length_c   1.000
_cell.angle_alpha   90.00
_cell.angle_beta   90.00
_cell.angle_gamma   90.00
#
_symmetry.space_group_name_H-M   'P 1'
#
loop_
_entity.id
_entity.type
_entity.pdbx_description
1 polymer ?
#
loop_
_entity_poly.entity_id
_entity_poly.type
_entity_poly.pdbx_seq_one_letter_code
_entity_poly.pdbx_strand_id
1 'polypeptide(L)'
;MKKILVIVLVIGLLGSYLVPMFMKDSANTEAPFQFGFSDNLAIKYGDVVSIPAETNGEAKNVTITFGGKVIQKFAQPKEKLSIQLDSKKYQIGAYEIEMHGVDQQGQYFTEIRNVRILSDVTPEKWKLEIVRRLPHNESSFTQGLAFSGDQLYEGTGDPNQTGASLVAKVNLNTGEIGQKIGLDATRFGEGITILGDQIFQLTWLNHKCLVYNKETLELLKEFDYSTEGWGICTDGKVLFMSDGSERIYVRNPKNFDIIKTIEVYTNEFAIPRLNELEFVNGLIYANIWTSNEIAVIDPLSGKVLALIDATNLVNEGKGNGEVLNGIAYHAKSNKMYMTGKFWPTMFEVKVLK
;
A
#
# COMPACT_ATOMS: atom_id res chain seq x y z
N MET A 1 -13.21 19.99 43.09
CA MET A 1 -12.66 20.14 41.74
C MET A 1 -11.51 21.16 41.59
N LYS A 2 -10.93 21.70 42.64
CA LYS A 2 -9.83 22.69 42.53
C LYS A 2 -8.40 22.11 42.88
N LYS A 3 -8.31 20.86 43.33
CA LYS A 3 -7.01 20.26 43.74
C LYS A 3 -6.27 19.48 42.63
N ILE A 4 -6.95 19.11 41.50
CA ILE A 4 -6.34 18.35 40.39
C ILE A 4 -5.59 19.28 39.44
N LEU A 5 -6.01 20.55 39.31
CA LEU A 5 -5.39 21.51 38.40
C LEU A 5 -3.99 21.99 38.84
N VAL A 6 -3.71 21.94 40.15
CA VAL A 6 -2.41 22.39 40.70
C VAL A 6 -1.28 21.37 40.50
N ILE A 7 -1.60 20.06 40.44
CA ILE A 7 -0.59 19.01 40.28
C ILE A 7 -0.08 18.96 38.80
N VAL A 8 -0.93 19.24 37.83
CA VAL A 8 -0.54 19.28 36.40
C VAL A 8 0.37 20.48 36.10
N LEU A 9 0.12 21.62 36.74
CA LEU A 9 0.96 22.83 36.60
C LEU A 9 2.35 22.68 37.19
N VAL A 10 2.50 21.92 38.32
CA VAL A 10 3.79 21.69 38.99
C VAL A 10 4.67 20.72 38.17
N ILE A 11 4.07 19.69 37.53
CA ILE A 11 4.82 18.76 36.68
C ILE A 11 5.27 19.46 35.37
N GLY A 12 4.47 20.34 34.80
CA GLY A 12 4.82 21.15 33.64
C GLY A 12 5.95 22.14 33.91
N LEU A 13 5.99 22.74 35.11
CA LEU A 13 7.03 23.69 35.51
C LEU A 13 8.36 22.99 35.88
N LEU A 14 8.33 21.79 36.45
CA LEU A 14 9.54 21.00 36.71
C LEU A 14 10.16 20.44 35.43
N GLY A 15 9.33 20.05 34.44
CA GLY A 15 9.79 19.62 33.13
C GLY A 15 10.49 20.72 32.32
N SER A 16 10.00 21.96 32.41
CA SER A 16 10.59 23.11 31.72
C SER A 16 11.88 23.65 32.35
N TYR A 17 12.13 23.35 33.62
CA TYR A 17 13.38 23.72 34.31
C TYR A 17 14.49 22.68 34.17
N LEU A 18 14.19 21.42 33.89
CA LEU A 18 15.19 20.35 33.75
C LEU A 18 15.69 20.18 32.30
N VAL A 19 14.93 20.63 31.31
CA VAL A 19 15.35 20.54 29.91
C VAL A 19 16.55 21.43 29.55
N PRO A 20 16.71 22.66 30.08
CA PRO A 20 17.90 23.47 29.79
C PRO A 20 19.18 22.99 30.47
N MET A 21 19.11 22.12 31.50
CA MET A 21 20.27 21.71 32.26
C MET A 21 21.07 20.56 31.60
N PHE A 22 20.51 19.89 30.61
CA PHE A 22 21.17 18.84 29.83
C PHE A 22 21.51 19.23 28.39
N MET A 23 21.08 20.40 27.95
CA MET A 23 21.60 20.99 26.70
C MET A 23 22.87 21.81 27.02
N LYS A 24 23.94 21.09 27.31
CA LYS A 24 25.28 21.67 27.15
C LYS A 24 25.41 21.94 25.65
N ASP A 25 25.74 23.17 25.27
CA ASP A 25 26.11 23.51 23.91
C ASP A 25 27.06 22.41 23.38
N SER A 26 26.52 21.48 22.61
CA SER A 26 27.36 20.61 21.81
C SER A 26 27.97 21.53 20.76
N ALA A 27 29.24 21.86 20.89
CA ALA A 27 30.02 22.34 19.77
C ALA A 27 29.58 21.51 18.56
N ASN A 28 29.43 22.16 17.43
CA ASN A 28 29.02 21.57 16.15
C ASN A 28 30.16 20.62 15.72
N THR A 29 30.30 19.49 16.39
CA THR A 29 31.26 18.45 16.06
C THR A 29 30.65 17.65 14.90
N GLU A 30 31.25 17.77 13.72
CA GLU A 30 30.89 16.95 12.58
C GLU A 30 30.98 15.47 12.97
N ALA A 31 30.06 14.65 12.46
CA ALA A 31 30.10 13.21 12.71
C ALA A 31 31.44 12.64 12.23
N PRO A 32 32.10 11.74 12.99
CA PRO A 32 33.40 11.21 12.64
C PRO A 32 33.36 10.22 11.46
N PHE A 33 32.20 10.04 10.86
CA PHE A 33 31.98 9.17 9.71
C PHE A 33 30.81 9.67 8.85
N GLN A 34 30.81 9.29 7.56
CA GLN A 34 29.74 9.58 6.61
C GLN A 34 29.65 8.51 5.52
N PHE A 35 28.45 8.35 4.97
CA PHE A 35 28.27 7.55 3.74
C PHE A 35 28.78 8.33 2.54
N GLY A 36 29.46 7.62 1.60
CA GLY A 36 30.00 8.21 0.37
C GLY A 36 28.97 8.32 -0.76
N PHE A 37 27.68 8.40 -0.44
CA PHE A 37 26.60 8.60 -1.40
C PHE A 37 25.53 9.55 -0.84
N SER A 38 24.80 10.20 -1.77
CA SER A 38 23.64 11.01 -1.40
C SER A 38 22.45 10.13 -0.98
N ASP A 39 21.48 10.71 -0.30
CA ASP A 39 20.26 10.01 0.08
C ASP A 39 19.53 9.36 -1.12
N ASN A 40 18.71 8.33 -0.85
CA ASN A 40 17.92 7.60 -1.84
C ASN A 40 18.72 6.76 -2.87
N LEU A 41 19.73 6.03 -2.41
CA LEU A 41 20.43 5.06 -3.26
C LEU A 41 19.44 3.98 -3.75
N ALA A 42 19.41 3.74 -5.07
CA ALA A 42 18.64 2.66 -5.68
C ALA A 42 19.58 1.52 -6.11
N ILE A 43 19.24 0.29 -5.71
CA ILE A 43 19.91 -0.95 -6.10
C ILE A 43 18.87 -1.94 -6.63
N LYS A 44 19.24 -2.85 -7.51
CA LYS A 44 18.31 -3.87 -8.01
C LYS A 44 18.35 -5.12 -7.13
N TYR A 45 17.20 -5.78 -7.02
CA TYR A 45 17.12 -7.11 -6.41
C TYR A 45 18.05 -8.07 -7.16
N GLY A 46 18.89 -8.79 -6.43
CA GLY A 46 19.89 -9.69 -7.01
C GLY A 46 21.31 -9.12 -7.04
N ASP A 47 21.47 -7.81 -6.91
CA ASP A 47 22.79 -7.17 -6.89
C ASP A 47 23.51 -7.37 -5.56
N VAL A 48 24.82 -7.54 -5.64
CA VAL A 48 25.74 -7.40 -4.51
C VAL A 48 26.54 -6.12 -4.73
N VAL A 49 26.28 -5.12 -3.89
CA VAL A 49 26.89 -3.80 -4.06
C VAL A 49 27.85 -3.47 -2.92
N SER A 50 28.90 -2.69 -3.25
CA SER A 50 29.81 -2.11 -2.28
C SER A 50 29.42 -0.66 -2.05
N ILE A 51 28.87 -0.36 -0.88
CA ILE A 51 28.47 0.99 -0.49
C ILE A 51 29.68 1.68 0.15
N PRO A 52 30.16 2.81 -0.39
CA PRO A 52 31.30 3.53 0.16
C PRO A 52 30.89 4.29 1.42
N ALA A 53 31.78 4.36 2.39
CA ALA A 53 31.71 5.24 3.53
C ALA A 53 33.11 5.72 3.93
N GLU A 54 33.18 6.83 4.62
CA GLU A 54 34.42 7.45 5.04
C GLU A 54 34.40 7.76 6.53
N THR A 55 35.58 7.76 7.17
CA THR A 55 35.77 8.25 8.53
C THR A 55 36.91 9.25 8.56
N ASN A 56 36.90 10.15 9.53
CA ASN A 56 37.99 11.09 9.78
C ASN A 56 39.17 10.49 10.57
N GLY A 57 39.18 9.16 10.79
CA GLY A 57 40.19 8.45 11.58
C GLY A 57 39.95 8.47 13.09
N GLU A 58 38.95 9.20 13.58
CA GLU A 58 38.62 9.30 15.03
C GLU A 58 37.50 8.35 15.45
N ALA A 59 36.76 7.80 14.49
CA ALA A 59 35.65 6.88 14.72
C ALA A 59 36.11 5.55 15.35
N LYS A 60 35.34 5.03 16.28
CA LYS A 60 35.54 3.71 16.91
C LYS A 60 34.21 2.95 16.98
N ASN A 61 34.30 1.63 16.95
CA ASN A 61 33.15 0.73 17.14
C ASN A 61 32.01 1.02 16.18
N VAL A 62 32.34 1.28 14.89
CA VAL A 62 31.35 1.56 13.87
C VAL A 62 30.56 0.29 13.55
N THR A 63 29.22 0.39 13.68
CA THR A 63 28.26 -0.66 13.37
C THR A 63 27.36 -0.18 12.24
N ILE A 64 27.19 -1.00 11.22
CA ILE A 64 26.29 -0.74 10.10
C ILE A 64 25.06 -1.63 10.25
N THR A 65 23.88 -1.00 10.20
CA THR A 65 22.61 -1.70 10.11
C THR A 65 21.93 -1.43 8.78
N PHE A 66 21.13 -2.38 8.30
CA PHE A 66 20.29 -2.24 7.12
C PHE A 66 18.94 -2.89 7.40
N GLY A 67 17.86 -2.12 7.27
CA GLY A 67 16.52 -2.58 7.63
C GLY A 67 16.46 -3.08 9.09
N GLY A 68 17.14 -2.38 10.01
CA GLY A 68 17.21 -2.71 11.43
C GLY A 68 18.10 -3.91 11.80
N LYS A 69 18.80 -4.53 10.83
CA LYS A 69 19.69 -5.69 11.07
C LYS A 69 21.15 -5.28 10.92
N VAL A 70 22.00 -5.69 11.86
CA VAL A 70 23.45 -5.49 11.75
C VAL A 70 23.98 -6.29 10.57
N ILE A 71 24.64 -5.59 9.62
CA ILE A 71 25.25 -6.21 8.44
C ILE A 71 26.79 -6.21 8.51
N GLN A 72 27.38 -5.24 9.21
CA GLN A 72 28.83 -5.15 9.33
C GLN A 72 29.25 -4.40 10.60
N LYS A 73 30.45 -4.70 11.13
CA LYS A 73 31.05 -4.02 12.28
C LYS A 73 32.53 -3.78 12.04
N PHE A 74 33.02 -2.61 12.50
CA PHE A 74 34.40 -2.19 12.46
C PHE A 74 34.81 -1.71 13.83
N ALA A 75 35.67 -2.43 14.52
CA ALA A 75 36.16 -2.01 15.84
C ALA A 75 37.05 -0.77 15.75
N GLN A 76 37.95 -0.76 14.78
CA GLN A 76 38.81 0.36 14.44
C GLN A 76 38.70 0.59 12.92
N PRO A 77 37.76 1.43 12.48
CA PRO A 77 37.53 1.66 11.08
C PRO A 77 38.72 2.40 10.43
N LYS A 78 39.01 2.07 9.19
CA LYS A 78 39.96 2.83 8.35
C LYS A 78 39.25 4.08 7.82
N GLU A 79 40.01 5.04 7.30
CA GLU A 79 39.46 6.25 6.65
C GLU A 79 38.41 5.95 5.57
N LYS A 80 38.64 4.89 4.79
CA LYS A 80 37.70 4.43 3.75
C LYS A 80 37.15 3.07 4.11
N LEU A 81 35.84 2.98 4.09
CA LEU A 81 35.08 1.76 4.34
C LEU A 81 34.36 1.30 3.08
N SER A 82 34.19 -0.01 2.98
CA SER A 82 33.39 -0.65 1.93
C SER A 82 32.38 -1.56 2.62
N ILE A 83 31.12 -1.20 2.52
CA ILE A 83 30.00 -1.92 3.15
C ILE A 83 29.40 -2.83 2.09
N GLN A 84 29.43 -4.15 2.33
CA GLN A 84 28.87 -5.12 1.40
C GLN A 84 27.39 -5.35 1.68
N LEU A 85 26.55 -5.10 0.70
CA LEU A 85 25.11 -5.33 0.75
C LEU A 85 24.70 -6.31 -0.35
N ASP A 86 24.19 -7.48 0.05
CA ASP A 86 23.57 -8.47 -0.82
C ASP A 86 22.05 -8.28 -0.79
N SER A 87 21.50 -7.70 -1.86
CA SER A 87 20.08 -7.36 -1.96
C SER A 87 19.15 -8.59 -1.94
N LYS A 88 19.64 -9.80 -2.28
CA LYS A 88 18.86 -11.06 -2.23
C LYS A 88 18.44 -11.44 -0.82
N LYS A 89 19.09 -10.91 0.21
CA LYS A 89 18.74 -11.17 1.62
C LYS A 89 17.52 -10.36 2.10
N TYR A 90 17.00 -9.48 1.26
CA TYR A 90 15.90 -8.57 1.56
C TYR A 90 14.83 -8.68 0.48
N GLN A 91 13.64 -8.19 0.77
CA GLN A 91 12.61 -8.01 -0.24
C GLN A 91 12.85 -6.70 -1.01
N ILE A 92 12.17 -6.51 -2.14
CA ILE A 92 12.11 -5.19 -2.78
C ILE A 92 11.37 -4.24 -1.84
N GLY A 93 11.74 -2.95 -1.85
CA GLY A 93 11.14 -1.96 -0.96
C GLY A 93 12.13 -0.89 -0.51
N ALA A 94 11.64 -0.03 0.40
CA ALA A 94 12.42 1.05 1.01
C ALA A 94 13.03 0.59 2.33
N TYR A 95 14.31 0.94 2.54
CA TYR A 95 15.09 0.61 3.72
C TYR A 95 15.90 1.81 4.18
N GLU A 96 16.20 1.84 5.47
CA GLU A 96 17.25 2.68 6.02
C GLU A 96 18.54 1.87 6.17
N ILE A 97 19.66 2.49 5.80
CA ILE A 97 20.99 2.07 6.17
C ILE A 97 21.51 3.05 7.21
N GLU A 98 21.96 2.54 8.33
CA GLU A 98 22.40 3.35 9.45
C GLU A 98 23.86 3.01 9.80
N MET A 99 24.63 4.05 10.15
CA MET A 99 25.98 3.92 10.65
C MET A 99 26.05 4.51 12.05
N HIS A 100 26.39 3.69 13.01
CA HIS A 100 26.48 4.04 14.43
C HIS A 100 27.91 3.89 14.90
N GLY A 101 28.40 4.81 15.69
CA GLY A 101 29.76 4.72 16.25
C GLY A 101 30.01 5.78 17.31
N VAL A 102 31.23 5.78 17.85
CA VAL A 102 31.69 6.79 18.81
C VAL A 102 32.97 7.45 18.32
N ASP A 103 33.22 8.68 18.75
CA ASP A 103 34.50 9.35 18.55
C ASP A 103 35.54 8.90 19.58
N GLN A 104 36.72 9.53 19.60
CA GLN A 104 37.78 9.24 20.57
C GLN A 104 37.39 9.61 22.00
N GLN A 105 36.48 10.55 22.18
CA GLN A 105 35.97 11.02 23.47
C GLN A 105 34.80 10.16 23.98
N GLY A 106 34.32 9.20 23.19
CA GLY A 106 33.20 8.33 23.51
C GLY A 106 31.83 8.95 23.24
N GLN A 107 31.78 10.08 22.52
CA GLN A 107 30.51 10.66 22.07
C GLN A 107 29.91 9.80 20.98
N TYR A 108 28.60 9.51 21.08
CA TYR A 108 27.87 8.68 20.12
C TYR A 108 27.33 9.48 18.94
N PHE A 109 27.45 8.93 17.75
CA PHE A 109 26.96 9.49 16.50
C PHE A 109 26.17 8.45 15.72
N THR A 110 25.22 8.94 14.94
CA THR A 110 24.43 8.14 13.98
C THR A 110 24.30 8.90 12.69
N GLU A 111 24.47 8.21 11.58
CA GLU A 111 24.14 8.69 10.25
C GLU A 111 23.19 7.72 9.58
N ILE A 112 22.14 8.25 8.92
CA ILE A 112 21.06 7.49 8.27
C ILE A 112 20.93 7.92 6.82
N ARG A 113 20.73 6.95 5.92
CA ARG A 113 20.40 7.18 4.50
C ARG A 113 19.31 6.22 4.07
N ASN A 114 18.52 6.65 3.10
CA ASN A 114 17.52 5.82 2.45
C ASN A 114 18.12 5.02 1.30
N VAL A 115 17.78 3.75 1.24
CA VAL A 115 18.15 2.83 0.16
C VAL A 115 16.91 2.13 -0.34
N ARG A 116 16.72 2.05 -1.65
CA ARG A 116 15.62 1.31 -2.27
C ARG A 116 16.14 0.07 -2.98
N ILE A 117 15.55 -1.07 -2.69
CA ILE A 117 15.76 -2.29 -3.47
C ILE A 117 14.64 -2.36 -4.50
N LEU A 118 14.96 -2.07 -5.76
CA LEU A 118 14.05 -2.11 -6.90
C LEU A 118 13.87 -3.56 -7.39
N SER A 119 12.80 -3.80 -8.15
CA SER A 119 12.63 -5.08 -8.85
C SER A 119 13.76 -5.31 -9.87
N ASP A 120 14.09 -6.57 -10.09
CA ASP A 120 14.93 -7.04 -11.22
C ASP A 120 14.10 -7.30 -12.49
N VAL A 121 12.78 -7.19 -12.40
CA VAL A 121 11.83 -7.40 -13.50
C VAL A 121 11.45 -6.06 -14.12
N THR A 122 11.67 -5.90 -15.43
CA THR A 122 11.09 -4.82 -16.22
C THR A 122 9.66 -5.22 -16.59
N PRO A 123 8.62 -4.43 -16.23
CA PRO A 123 7.25 -4.78 -16.52
C PRO A 123 6.98 -4.90 -18.03
N GLU A 124 6.29 -5.97 -18.43
CA GLU A 124 5.76 -6.09 -19.77
C GLU A 124 4.67 -5.04 -20.00
N LYS A 125 4.45 -4.65 -21.25
CA LYS A 125 3.37 -3.74 -21.66
C LYS A 125 2.24 -4.55 -22.27
N TRP A 126 1.17 -4.74 -21.49
CA TRP A 126 -0.02 -5.46 -21.94
C TRP A 126 -1.12 -4.49 -22.38
N LYS A 127 -2.11 -5.00 -23.12
CA LYS A 127 -3.25 -4.24 -23.62
C LYS A 127 -4.57 -4.94 -23.31
N LEU A 128 -5.67 -4.21 -23.48
CA LEU A 128 -7.01 -4.75 -23.32
C LEU A 128 -7.73 -4.79 -24.68
N GLU A 129 -8.34 -5.93 -24.97
CA GLU A 129 -9.33 -6.09 -26.02
C GLU A 129 -10.73 -6.01 -25.39
N ILE A 130 -11.57 -5.12 -25.89
CA ILE A 130 -12.97 -5.02 -25.47
C ILE A 130 -13.77 -6.12 -26.15
N VAL A 131 -14.25 -7.08 -25.37
CA VAL A 131 -15.06 -8.19 -25.87
C VAL A 131 -16.54 -7.82 -25.92
N ARG A 132 -17.04 -7.15 -24.87
CA ARG A 132 -18.44 -6.75 -24.77
C ARG A 132 -18.58 -5.48 -23.94
N ARG A 133 -19.59 -4.67 -24.25
CA ARG A 133 -20.01 -3.51 -23.48
C ARG A 133 -21.31 -3.83 -22.78
N LEU A 134 -21.38 -3.49 -21.51
CA LEU A 134 -22.53 -3.74 -20.64
C LEU A 134 -22.95 -2.42 -20.01
N PRO A 135 -24.25 -2.23 -19.74
CA PRO A 135 -24.69 -1.09 -18.94
C PRO A 135 -24.10 -1.12 -17.55
N HIS A 136 -23.79 0.04 -17.00
CA HIS A 136 -23.38 0.23 -15.64
C HIS A 136 -24.12 1.45 -15.05
N ASN A 137 -24.31 1.47 -13.73
CA ASN A 137 -25.08 2.53 -13.09
C ASN A 137 -24.24 3.80 -12.93
N GLU A 138 -24.60 4.85 -13.65
CA GLU A 138 -23.91 6.16 -13.61
C GLU A 138 -23.93 6.84 -12.24
N SER A 139 -24.75 6.38 -11.28
CA SER A 139 -24.72 6.86 -9.91
C SER A 139 -23.72 6.12 -9.02
N SER A 140 -23.11 5.07 -9.51
CA SER A 140 -22.12 4.26 -8.77
C SER A 140 -20.74 4.93 -8.76
N PHE A 141 -20.34 5.45 -7.62
CA PHE A 141 -18.94 5.82 -7.40
C PHE A 141 -18.15 4.56 -7.02
N THR A 142 -17.86 3.74 -8.04
CA THR A 142 -17.30 2.40 -7.87
C THR A 142 -15.97 2.42 -7.12
N GLN A 143 -15.93 1.69 -6.00
CA GLN A 143 -14.75 1.53 -5.18
C GLN A 143 -14.28 0.07 -5.08
N GLY A 144 -15.14 -0.88 -5.41
CA GLY A 144 -14.77 -2.27 -5.48
C GLY A 144 -15.81 -3.13 -6.17
N LEU A 145 -15.35 -4.14 -6.88
CA LEU A 145 -16.17 -5.15 -7.54
C LEU A 145 -15.73 -6.54 -7.10
N ALA A 146 -16.66 -7.47 -6.98
CA ALA A 146 -16.32 -8.87 -6.70
C ALA A 146 -17.38 -9.84 -7.22
N PHE A 147 -16.99 -11.00 -7.73
CA PHE A 147 -17.90 -12.07 -8.04
C PHE A 147 -18.00 -13.10 -6.91
N SER A 148 -19.22 -13.58 -6.66
CA SER A 148 -19.46 -14.85 -5.93
C SER A 148 -20.33 -15.76 -6.79
N GLY A 149 -19.73 -16.80 -7.35
CA GLY A 149 -20.36 -17.55 -8.41
C GLY A 149 -20.68 -16.68 -9.62
N ASP A 150 -21.94 -16.64 -10.05
CA ASP A 150 -22.40 -15.82 -11.17
C ASP A 150 -22.95 -14.44 -10.73
N GLN A 151 -22.99 -14.15 -9.41
CA GLN A 151 -23.47 -12.88 -8.87
C GLN A 151 -22.35 -11.86 -8.75
N LEU A 152 -22.51 -10.69 -9.38
CA LEU A 152 -21.64 -9.52 -9.21
C LEU A 152 -22.08 -8.70 -7.99
N TYR A 153 -21.11 -8.27 -7.20
CA TYR A 153 -21.28 -7.33 -6.10
C TYR A 153 -20.48 -6.07 -6.38
N GLU A 154 -20.99 -4.94 -5.92
CA GLU A 154 -20.36 -3.63 -6.04
C GLU A 154 -20.35 -2.91 -4.70
N GLY A 155 -19.20 -2.35 -4.33
CA GLY A 155 -19.03 -1.40 -3.24
C GLY A 155 -18.85 0.00 -3.82
N THR A 156 -19.55 0.99 -3.27
CA THR A 156 -19.47 2.38 -3.72
C THR A 156 -19.06 3.32 -2.62
N GLY A 157 -18.34 4.40 -3.01
CA GLY A 157 -18.08 5.56 -2.18
C GLY A 157 -19.20 6.61 -2.29
N ASP A 158 -19.00 7.72 -1.58
CA ASP A 158 -19.94 8.86 -1.57
C ASP A 158 -19.17 10.19 -1.53
N PRO A 159 -18.65 10.67 -2.67
CA PRO A 159 -17.85 11.89 -2.72
C PRO A 159 -18.63 13.16 -2.33
N ASN A 160 -19.97 13.09 -2.39
CA ASN A 160 -20.85 14.21 -2.03
C ASN A 160 -21.33 14.18 -0.57
N GLN A 161 -20.94 13.16 0.20
CA GLN A 161 -21.33 12.97 1.61
C GLN A 161 -22.85 12.99 1.82
N THR A 162 -23.58 12.34 0.94
CA THR A 162 -25.07 12.26 0.95
C THR A 162 -25.59 11.03 1.68
N GLY A 163 -24.69 10.14 2.14
CA GLY A 163 -25.04 8.82 2.69
C GLY A 163 -25.30 7.78 1.60
N ALA A 164 -24.71 7.96 0.41
CA ALA A 164 -24.92 7.09 -0.75
C ALA A 164 -23.95 5.91 -0.84
N SER A 165 -22.95 5.81 0.04
CA SER A 165 -22.06 4.63 0.09
C SER A 165 -22.85 3.36 0.39
N LEU A 166 -22.60 2.30 -0.39
CA LEU A 166 -23.33 1.03 -0.23
C LEU A 166 -22.49 -0.19 -0.66
N VAL A 167 -23.00 -1.38 -0.30
CA VAL A 167 -22.69 -2.65 -0.94
C VAL A 167 -23.97 -3.17 -1.57
N ALA A 168 -23.89 -3.64 -2.81
CA ALA A 168 -25.05 -4.13 -3.53
C ALA A 168 -24.76 -5.37 -4.37
N LYS A 169 -25.81 -6.18 -4.61
CA LYS A 169 -25.87 -7.14 -5.71
C LYS A 169 -26.24 -6.39 -6.99
N VAL A 170 -25.47 -6.61 -8.05
CA VAL A 170 -25.67 -5.94 -9.34
C VAL A 170 -26.03 -6.97 -10.40
N ASN A 171 -27.00 -6.63 -11.24
CA ASN A 171 -27.30 -7.40 -12.44
C ASN A 171 -26.26 -7.06 -13.52
N LEU A 172 -25.36 -8.00 -13.81
CA LEU A 172 -24.28 -7.81 -14.78
C LEU A 172 -24.75 -7.36 -16.17
N ASN A 173 -25.93 -7.80 -16.61
CA ASN A 173 -26.40 -7.53 -17.98
C ASN A 173 -27.15 -6.19 -18.11
N THR A 174 -27.74 -5.69 -17.03
CA THR A 174 -28.52 -4.44 -17.06
C THR A 174 -27.90 -3.29 -16.28
N GLY A 175 -26.89 -3.57 -15.43
CA GLY A 175 -26.30 -2.58 -14.52
C GLY A 175 -27.21 -2.20 -13.36
N GLU A 176 -28.38 -2.84 -13.22
CA GLU A 176 -29.36 -2.52 -12.16
C GLU A 176 -28.85 -2.97 -10.79
N ILE A 177 -28.99 -2.06 -9.81
CA ILE A 177 -28.69 -2.34 -8.41
C ILE A 177 -29.89 -3.07 -7.80
N GLY A 178 -29.66 -4.30 -7.36
CA GLY A 178 -30.64 -5.12 -6.66
C GLY A 178 -30.63 -4.92 -5.16
N GLN A 179 -30.56 -6.03 -4.41
CA GLN A 179 -30.44 -6.00 -2.95
C GLN A 179 -29.17 -5.24 -2.54
N LYS A 180 -29.32 -4.30 -1.58
CA LYS A 180 -28.23 -3.44 -1.12
C LYS A 180 -28.31 -3.14 0.36
N ILE A 181 -27.19 -2.77 0.95
CA ILE A 181 -27.06 -2.18 2.29
C ILE A 181 -26.29 -0.86 2.16
N GLY A 182 -26.85 0.22 2.69
CA GLY A 182 -26.17 1.52 2.79
C GLY A 182 -25.30 1.59 4.04
N LEU A 183 -24.21 2.36 3.96
CA LEU A 183 -23.43 2.77 5.13
C LEU A 183 -24.12 3.99 5.78
N ASP A 184 -23.79 4.23 7.05
CA ASP A 184 -24.20 5.51 7.65
C ASP A 184 -23.46 6.67 6.94
N ALA A 185 -24.10 7.86 6.95
CA ALA A 185 -23.62 9.02 6.18
C ALA A 185 -22.24 9.55 6.61
N THR A 186 -21.70 9.10 7.73
CA THR A 186 -20.36 9.47 8.22
C THR A 186 -19.25 8.57 7.66
N ARG A 187 -19.61 7.50 6.96
CA ARG A 187 -18.68 6.48 6.46
C ARG A 187 -18.60 6.53 4.93
N PHE A 188 -17.41 6.71 4.45
CA PHE A 188 -17.12 6.58 3.03
C PHE A 188 -16.72 5.14 2.72
N GLY A 189 -17.54 4.42 1.95
CA GLY A 189 -17.28 3.04 1.54
C GLY A 189 -16.19 2.96 0.47
N GLU A 190 -15.37 1.94 0.57
CA GLU A 190 -14.25 1.68 -0.32
C GLU A 190 -14.31 0.25 -0.88
N GLY A 191 -13.18 -0.31 -1.27
CA GLY A 191 -13.04 -1.62 -1.89
C GLY A 191 -13.77 -2.74 -1.16
N ILE A 192 -14.25 -3.72 -1.92
CA ILE A 192 -14.90 -4.92 -1.42
C ILE A 192 -14.21 -6.17 -1.92
N THR A 193 -14.30 -7.26 -1.15
CA THR A 193 -13.98 -8.61 -1.63
C THR A 193 -14.86 -9.65 -0.94
N ILE A 194 -14.92 -10.86 -1.50
CA ILE A 194 -15.74 -11.95 -0.98
C ILE A 194 -14.87 -13.13 -0.63
N LEU A 195 -14.93 -13.57 0.62
CA LEU A 195 -14.26 -14.77 1.10
C LEU A 195 -15.26 -15.69 1.80
N GLY A 196 -15.52 -16.84 1.21
CA GLY A 196 -16.55 -17.77 1.68
C GLY A 196 -17.94 -17.16 1.59
N ASP A 197 -18.60 -17.03 2.74
CA ASP A 197 -19.95 -16.44 2.85
C ASP A 197 -19.93 -15.00 3.34
N GLN A 198 -18.77 -14.35 3.35
CA GLN A 198 -18.59 -13.01 3.88
C GLN A 198 -18.13 -12.03 2.81
N ILE A 199 -18.70 -10.83 2.82
CA ILE A 199 -18.21 -9.64 2.10
C ILE A 199 -17.40 -8.82 3.09
N PHE A 200 -16.20 -8.44 2.71
CA PHE A 200 -15.35 -7.48 3.42
C PHE A 200 -15.40 -6.16 2.66
N GLN A 201 -15.81 -5.08 3.32
CA GLN A 201 -15.81 -3.71 2.78
C GLN A 201 -14.92 -2.81 3.61
N LEU A 202 -14.03 -2.09 2.98
CA LEU A 202 -13.23 -1.05 3.62
C LEU A 202 -14.00 0.26 3.74
N THR A 203 -13.55 1.12 4.64
CA THR A 203 -13.93 2.54 4.69
C THR A 203 -12.67 3.39 4.55
N TRP A 204 -12.77 4.56 3.92
CA TRP A 204 -11.60 5.41 3.66
C TRP A 204 -10.92 5.88 4.95
N LEU A 205 -11.39 6.97 5.57
CA LEU A 205 -10.79 7.61 6.75
C LEU A 205 -11.41 7.17 8.07
N ASN A 206 -12.43 6.32 8.03
CA ASN A 206 -13.05 5.77 9.24
C ASN A 206 -12.26 4.57 9.79
N HIS A 207 -11.31 4.04 9.03
CA HIS A 207 -10.41 2.94 9.44
C HIS A 207 -11.16 1.68 9.90
N LYS A 208 -12.31 1.37 9.24
CA LYS A 208 -13.15 0.22 9.55
C LYS A 208 -13.24 -0.73 8.35
N CYS A 209 -13.11 -2.02 8.61
CA CYS A 209 -13.49 -3.07 7.69
C CYS A 209 -14.83 -3.67 8.17
N LEU A 210 -15.87 -3.47 7.39
CA LEU A 210 -17.21 -3.98 7.64
C LEU A 210 -17.33 -5.38 7.02
N VAL A 211 -17.86 -6.33 7.77
CA VAL A 211 -18.03 -7.70 7.29
C VAL A 211 -19.50 -8.06 7.29
N TYR A 212 -20.02 -8.39 6.10
CA TYR A 212 -21.42 -8.73 5.90
C TYR A 212 -21.59 -10.20 5.52
N ASN A 213 -22.76 -10.75 5.81
CA ASN A 213 -23.23 -11.96 5.17
C ASN A 213 -23.52 -11.68 3.68
N LYS A 214 -22.96 -12.42 2.76
CA LYS A 214 -23.08 -12.14 1.32
C LYS A 214 -24.51 -12.33 0.78
N GLU A 215 -25.32 -13.22 1.41
CA GLU A 215 -26.68 -13.50 0.92
C GLU A 215 -27.69 -12.47 1.46
N THR A 216 -27.62 -12.19 2.77
CA THR A 216 -28.59 -11.30 3.44
C THR A 216 -28.16 -9.85 3.44
N LEU A 217 -26.86 -9.57 3.25
CA LEU A 217 -26.18 -8.27 3.42
C LEU A 217 -26.26 -7.73 4.86
N GLU A 218 -26.56 -8.57 5.85
CA GLU A 218 -26.54 -8.19 7.24
C GLU A 218 -25.10 -8.00 7.73
N LEU A 219 -24.86 -6.92 8.48
CA LEU A 219 -23.57 -6.66 9.12
C LEU A 219 -23.32 -7.71 10.21
N LEU A 220 -22.23 -8.44 10.10
CA LEU A 220 -21.86 -9.49 11.06
C LEU A 220 -20.86 -8.99 12.11
N LYS A 221 -19.90 -8.15 11.69
CA LYS A 221 -18.84 -7.62 12.55
C LYS A 221 -18.08 -6.48 11.86
N GLU A 222 -17.30 -5.76 12.65
CA GLU A 222 -16.36 -4.73 12.18
C GLU A 222 -14.97 -5.02 12.72
N PHE A 223 -13.95 -4.63 11.96
CA PHE A 223 -12.56 -4.62 12.40
C PHE A 223 -11.99 -3.20 12.29
N ASP A 224 -11.04 -2.89 13.15
CA ASP A 224 -10.26 -1.65 13.07
C ASP A 224 -8.95 -1.86 12.30
N TYR A 225 -8.48 -0.80 11.63
CA TYR A 225 -7.13 -0.74 11.06
C TYR A 225 -6.61 0.71 11.12
N SER A 226 -5.29 0.90 10.94
CA SER A 226 -4.62 2.18 11.22
C SER A 226 -4.26 3.00 9.97
N THR A 227 -4.38 2.43 8.77
CA THR A 227 -4.11 3.10 7.49
C THR A 227 -5.39 3.64 6.87
N GLU A 228 -5.32 4.36 5.76
CA GLU A 228 -6.48 4.50 4.88
C GLU A 228 -6.88 3.13 4.32
N GLY A 229 -8.13 2.97 3.90
CA GLY A 229 -8.60 1.78 3.20
C GLY A 229 -9.00 2.16 1.79
N TRP A 230 -8.41 1.51 0.76
CA TRP A 230 -8.72 1.78 -0.64
C TRP A 230 -9.26 0.52 -1.33
N GLY A 231 -8.41 -0.38 -1.79
CA GLY A 231 -8.82 -1.62 -2.44
C GLY A 231 -8.60 -2.85 -1.57
N ILE A 232 -9.32 -3.92 -1.85
CA ILE A 232 -9.16 -5.21 -1.16
C ILE A 232 -9.51 -6.36 -2.09
N CYS A 233 -8.67 -7.40 -2.11
CA CYS A 233 -8.97 -8.67 -2.80
C CYS A 233 -8.53 -9.87 -1.95
N THR A 234 -8.77 -11.09 -2.43
CA THR A 234 -8.42 -12.32 -1.71
C THR A 234 -7.94 -13.41 -2.65
N ASP A 235 -6.99 -14.24 -2.19
CA ASP A 235 -6.58 -15.50 -2.83
C ASP A 235 -7.41 -16.71 -2.33
N GLY A 236 -8.46 -16.45 -1.55
CA GLY A 236 -9.27 -17.48 -0.88
C GLY A 236 -8.73 -17.91 0.49
N LYS A 237 -7.61 -17.38 0.96
CA LYS A 237 -6.99 -17.70 2.26
C LYS A 237 -6.69 -16.46 3.10
N VAL A 238 -6.15 -15.43 2.48
CA VAL A 238 -5.80 -14.14 3.09
C VAL A 238 -6.45 -13.00 2.32
N LEU A 239 -6.44 -11.82 2.91
CA LEU A 239 -6.89 -10.59 2.27
C LEU A 239 -5.68 -9.75 1.89
N PHE A 240 -5.72 -9.09 0.73
CA PHE A 240 -4.74 -8.12 0.26
C PHE A 240 -5.42 -6.75 0.24
N MET A 241 -4.88 -5.78 0.96
CA MET A 241 -5.47 -4.45 1.12
C MET A 241 -4.49 -3.36 0.69
N SER A 242 -4.92 -2.43 -0.14
CA SER A 242 -4.20 -1.19 -0.48
C SER A 242 -4.66 -0.03 0.39
N ASP A 243 -3.82 1.01 0.50
CA ASP A 243 -4.08 2.23 1.28
C ASP A 243 -3.75 3.52 0.49
N GLY A 244 -3.60 3.42 -0.83
CA GLY A 244 -3.21 4.54 -1.68
C GLY A 244 -1.70 4.81 -1.73
N SER A 245 -0.89 4.10 -0.97
CA SER A 245 0.57 4.08 -1.12
C SER A 245 1.02 3.02 -2.13
N GLU A 246 2.32 2.71 -2.14
CA GLU A 246 2.90 1.57 -2.85
C GLU A 246 2.77 0.25 -2.07
N ARG A 247 2.05 0.22 -0.94
CA ARG A 247 1.96 -0.93 -0.05
C ARG A 247 0.68 -1.72 -0.26
N ILE A 248 0.83 -3.04 -0.15
CA ILE A 248 -0.27 -4.00 -0.03
C ILE A 248 -0.10 -4.73 1.30
N TYR A 249 -1.09 -4.63 2.17
CA TYR A 249 -1.13 -5.31 3.46
C TYR A 249 -1.79 -6.67 3.31
N VAL A 250 -1.07 -7.73 3.60
CA VAL A 250 -1.62 -9.08 3.70
C VAL A 250 -2.24 -9.24 5.07
N ARG A 251 -3.55 -9.47 5.12
CA ARG A 251 -4.32 -9.50 6.38
C ARG A 251 -4.96 -10.86 6.64
N ASN A 252 -5.05 -11.20 7.92
CA ASN A 252 -5.75 -12.39 8.38
C ASN A 252 -7.28 -12.13 8.36
N PRO A 253 -8.10 -12.90 7.62
CA PRO A 253 -9.54 -12.65 7.53
C PRO A 253 -10.31 -12.88 8.84
N LYS A 254 -9.72 -13.54 9.85
CA LYS A 254 -10.40 -13.83 11.11
C LYS A 254 -10.40 -12.65 12.08
N ASN A 255 -9.29 -11.90 12.14
CA ASN A 255 -9.06 -10.80 13.08
C ASN A 255 -8.55 -9.51 12.42
N PHE A 256 -8.35 -9.52 11.10
CA PHE A 256 -7.88 -8.44 10.26
C PHE A 256 -6.45 -7.94 10.60
N ASP A 257 -5.68 -8.67 11.40
CA ASP A 257 -4.29 -8.35 11.70
C ASP A 257 -3.40 -8.42 10.44
N ILE A 258 -2.37 -7.58 10.40
CA ILE A 258 -1.36 -7.61 9.34
C ILE A 258 -0.47 -8.84 9.53
N ILE A 259 -0.42 -9.72 8.55
CA ILE A 259 0.50 -10.86 8.49
C ILE A 259 1.85 -10.42 7.95
N LYS A 260 1.83 -9.63 6.87
CA LYS A 260 3.01 -9.00 6.24
C LYS A 260 2.60 -7.79 5.41
N THR A 261 3.56 -6.94 5.11
CA THR A 261 3.42 -5.85 4.13
C THR A 261 4.26 -6.19 2.90
N ILE A 262 3.73 -5.89 1.72
CA ILE A 262 4.39 -6.03 0.42
C ILE A 262 4.54 -4.61 -0.13
N GLU A 263 5.74 -4.22 -0.55
CA GLU A 263 5.95 -2.98 -1.29
C GLU A 263 6.02 -3.27 -2.79
N VAL A 264 5.36 -2.46 -3.61
CA VAL A 264 5.16 -2.70 -5.03
C VAL A 264 6.09 -1.84 -5.87
N TYR A 265 7.04 -2.49 -6.56
CA TYR A 265 8.09 -1.82 -7.31
C TYR A 265 8.25 -2.40 -8.71
N THR A 266 8.55 -1.51 -9.66
CA THR A 266 9.16 -1.85 -10.95
C THR A 266 10.69 -1.91 -10.81
N ASN A 267 11.39 -2.11 -11.91
CA ASN A 267 12.85 -2.01 -11.98
C ASN A 267 13.38 -0.55 -11.91
N GLU A 268 12.50 0.45 -11.78
CA GLU A 268 12.85 1.87 -11.80
C GLU A 268 12.28 2.64 -10.61
N PHE A 269 11.01 2.33 -10.20
CA PHE A 269 10.32 3.09 -9.16
C PHE A 269 9.25 2.27 -8.44
N ALA A 270 8.79 2.78 -7.30
CA ALA A 270 7.60 2.29 -6.61
C ALA A 270 6.33 2.64 -7.39
N ILE A 271 5.29 1.81 -7.31
CA ILE A 271 3.96 2.14 -7.84
C ILE A 271 3.07 2.66 -6.71
N PRO A 272 2.99 3.97 -6.50
CA PRO A 272 2.08 4.56 -5.52
C PRO A 272 0.65 4.60 -6.04
N ARG A 273 -0.28 4.97 -5.16
CA ARG A 273 -1.70 5.15 -5.46
C ARG A 273 -2.39 3.87 -5.92
N LEU A 274 -1.94 2.73 -5.38
CA LEU A 274 -2.65 1.46 -5.56
C LEU A 274 -4.05 1.61 -4.98
N ASN A 275 -5.06 1.33 -5.81
CA ASN A 275 -6.46 1.50 -5.43
C ASN A 275 -7.18 0.15 -5.46
N GLU A 276 -8.23 0.02 -6.23
CA GLU A 276 -9.02 -1.19 -6.33
C GLU A 276 -8.16 -2.37 -6.79
N LEU A 277 -8.38 -3.53 -6.15
CA LEU A 277 -7.56 -4.73 -6.32
C LEU A 277 -8.43 -5.93 -6.69
N GLU A 278 -7.94 -6.75 -7.63
CA GLU A 278 -8.53 -8.06 -7.94
C GLU A 278 -7.47 -9.16 -8.03
N PHE A 279 -7.80 -10.34 -7.48
CA PHE A 279 -6.88 -11.50 -7.52
C PHE A 279 -7.24 -12.42 -8.67
N VAL A 280 -6.35 -12.49 -9.68
CA VAL A 280 -6.59 -13.23 -10.92
C VAL A 280 -5.46 -14.22 -11.19
N ASN A 281 -5.75 -15.52 -11.16
CA ASN A 281 -4.80 -16.57 -11.54
C ASN A 281 -3.43 -16.47 -10.84
N GLY A 282 -3.42 -16.16 -9.54
CA GLY A 282 -2.19 -16.09 -8.75
C GLY A 282 -1.52 -14.72 -8.71
N LEU A 283 -2.07 -13.71 -9.39
CA LEU A 283 -1.54 -12.35 -9.46
C LEU A 283 -2.57 -11.35 -8.94
N ILE A 284 -2.10 -10.21 -8.45
CA ILE A 284 -2.94 -9.07 -8.08
C ILE A 284 -2.96 -8.09 -9.26
N TYR A 285 -4.15 -7.73 -9.71
CA TYR A 285 -4.39 -6.63 -10.63
C TYR A 285 -4.83 -5.43 -9.82
N ALA A 286 -4.16 -4.30 -9.99
CA ALA A 286 -4.40 -3.10 -9.19
C ALA A 286 -4.65 -1.88 -10.08
N ASN A 287 -5.79 -1.21 -9.89
CA ASN A 287 -5.97 0.13 -10.42
C ASN A 287 -4.95 1.08 -9.78
N ILE A 288 -4.34 1.94 -10.58
CA ILE A 288 -3.48 3.03 -10.11
C ILE A 288 -4.31 4.31 -10.18
N TRP A 289 -4.69 4.88 -9.05
CA TRP A 289 -5.58 6.05 -9.00
C TRP A 289 -5.05 7.21 -9.84
N THR A 290 -5.93 7.79 -10.65
CA THR A 290 -5.65 8.83 -11.65
C THR A 290 -4.82 8.38 -12.87
N SER A 291 -4.46 7.10 -12.97
CA SER A 291 -3.81 6.52 -14.15
C SER A 291 -4.79 5.68 -14.99
N ASN A 292 -4.51 5.57 -16.27
CA ASN A 292 -5.18 4.61 -17.16
C ASN A 292 -4.42 3.26 -17.20
N GLU A 293 -3.36 3.10 -16.41
CA GLU A 293 -2.63 1.84 -16.32
C GLU A 293 -3.11 1.01 -15.11
N ILE A 294 -3.10 -0.30 -15.28
CA ILE A 294 -3.36 -1.30 -14.24
C ILE A 294 -2.06 -2.06 -14.00
N ALA A 295 -1.62 -2.14 -12.75
CA ALA A 295 -0.44 -2.92 -12.38
C ALA A 295 -0.80 -4.39 -12.18
N VAL A 296 0.03 -5.29 -12.73
CA VAL A 296 -0.05 -6.74 -12.50
C VAL A 296 1.10 -7.13 -11.60
N ILE A 297 0.79 -7.58 -10.39
CA ILE A 297 1.72 -7.67 -9.26
C ILE A 297 1.84 -9.12 -8.81
N ASP A 298 3.05 -9.60 -8.59
CA ASP A 298 3.32 -10.85 -7.89
C ASP A 298 3.08 -10.66 -6.37
N PRO A 299 2.09 -11.34 -5.75
CA PRO A 299 1.76 -11.17 -4.34
C PRO A 299 2.81 -11.71 -3.37
N LEU A 300 3.78 -12.48 -3.85
CA LEU A 300 4.85 -13.01 -3.01
C LEU A 300 5.98 -12.02 -2.83
N SER A 301 6.34 -11.32 -3.90
CA SER A 301 7.52 -10.44 -3.96
C SER A 301 7.19 -8.95 -4.05
N GLY A 302 5.99 -8.56 -4.50
CA GLY A 302 5.62 -7.17 -4.80
C GLY A 302 6.14 -6.67 -6.17
N LYS A 303 6.80 -7.53 -6.94
CA LYS A 303 7.31 -7.18 -8.27
C LYS A 303 6.16 -6.92 -9.24
N VAL A 304 6.24 -5.82 -9.98
CA VAL A 304 5.32 -5.52 -11.08
C VAL A 304 5.78 -6.31 -12.30
N LEU A 305 4.96 -7.25 -12.73
CA LEU A 305 5.25 -8.11 -13.87
C LEU A 305 4.80 -7.49 -15.19
N ALA A 306 3.71 -6.71 -15.16
CA ALA A 306 3.19 -5.99 -16.32
C ALA A 306 2.45 -4.72 -15.92
N LEU A 307 2.36 -3.81 -16.86
CA LEU A 307 1.46 -2.65 -16.84
C LEU A 307 0.50 -2.79 -18.03
N ILE A 308 -0.80 -2.76 -17.74
CA ILE A 308 -1.86 -2.88 -18.74
C ILE A 308 -2.33 -1.49 -19.10
N ASP A 309 -2.25 -1.11 -20.37
CA ASP A 309 -2.86 0.12 -20.89
C ASP A 309 -4.37 -0.08 -21.08
N ALA A 310 -5.18 0.63 -20.28
CA ALA A 310 -6.63 0.64 -20.34
C ALA A 310 -7.20 1.95 -20.94
N THR A 311 -6.38 2.73 -21.63
CA THR A 311 -6.79 4.02 -22.23
C THR A 311 -7.97 3.88 -23.19
N ASN A 312 -8.07 2.75 -23.88
CA ASN A 312 -9.21 2.45 -24.77
C ASN A 312 -10.53 2.34 -24.00
N LEU A 313 -10.53 1.74 -22.79
CA LEU A 313 -11.72 1.66 -21.95
C LEU A 313 -12.13 3.05 -21.47
N VAL A 314 -11.16 3.85 -21.02
CA VAL A 314 -11.41 5.22 -20.54
C VAL A 314 -12.02 6.08 -21.64
N ASN A 315 -11.48 6.02 -22.86
CA ASN A 315 -11.97 6.80 -23.99
C ASN A 315 -13.39 6.43 -24.42
N GLU A 316 -13.77 5.15 -24.32
CA GLU A 316 -15.07 4.66 -24.74
C GLU A 316 -16.12 4.66 -23.62
N GLY A 317 -15.72 4.36 -22.38
CA GLY A 317 -16.63 4.02 -21.30
C GLY A 317 -16.89 5.10 -20.28
N LYS A 318 -16.01 6.08 -20.18
CA LYS A 318 -16.03 7.08 -19.12
C LYS A 318 -17.29 7.95 -19.13
N GLY A 319 -17.78 8.37 -20.31
CA GLY A 319 -18.86 9.35 -20.40
C GLY A 319 -18.53 10.62 -19.61
N ASN A 320 -19.45 11.04 -18.73
CA ASN A 320 -19.27 12.15 -17.78
C ASN A 320 -18.67 11.69 -16.43
N GLY A 321 -18.30 10.42 -16.33
CA GLY A 321 -17.74 9.83 -15.09
C GLY A 321 -16.31 10.29 -14.80
N GLU A 322 -15.73 9.68 -13.78
CA GLU A 322 -14.39 10.02 -13.30
C GLU A 322 -13.34 8.99 -13.74
N VAL A 323 -12.46 8.57 -12.85
CA VAL A 323 -11.33 7.70 -13.15
C VAL A 323 -11.73 6.24 -13.34
N LEU A 324 -10.90 5.50 -14.07
CA LEU A 324 -10.93 4.05 -14.12
C LEU A 324 -10.79 3.48 -12.70
N ASN A 325 -11.73 2.66 -12.25
CA ASN A 325 -11.69 1.97 -10.97
C ASN A 325 -12.73 0.86 -10.93
N GLY A 326 -12.30 -0.34 -10.56
CA GLY A 326 -13.15 -1.54 -10.49
C GLY A 326 -12.74 -2.61 -11.49
N ILE A 327 -12.24 -3.72 -10.98
CA ILE A 327 -11.84 -4.93 -11.71
C ILE A 327 -12.59 -6.10 -11.06
N ALA A 328 -13.26 -6.93 -11.83
CA ALA A 328 -13.89 -8.14 -11.32
C ALA A 328 -13.55 -9.35 -12.20
N TYR A 329 -13.13 -10.44 -11.58
CA TYR A 329 -12.79 -11.67 -12.27
C TYR A 329 -13.84 -12.75 -12.02
N HIS A 330 -14.53 -13.19 -13.06
CA HIS A 330 -15.46 -14.30 -13.00
C HIS A 330 -14.72 -15.61 -13.27
N ALA A 331 -14.27 -16.26 -12.20
CA ALA A 331 -13.37 -17.42 -12.27
C ALA A 331 -13.97 -18.60 -13.06
N LYS A 332 -15.28 -18.86 -12.95
CA LYS A 332 -15.95 -19.98 -13.62
C LYS A 332 -15.90 -19.88 -15.16
N SER A 333 -15.99 -18.66 -15.71
CA SER A 333 -15.93 -18.44 -17.17
C SER A 333 -14.59 -17.87 -17.64
N ASN A 334 -13.66 -17.63 -16.72
CA ASN A 334 -12.36 -17.01 -17.00
C ASN A 334 -12.49 -15.65 -17.71
N LYS A 335 -13.43 -14.82 -17.24
CA LYS A 335 -13.73 -13.51 -17.82
C LYS A 335 -13.40 -12.41 -16.85
N MET A 336 -12.94 -11.29 -17.39
CA MET A 336 -12.61 -10.09 -16.60
C MET A 336 -13.54 -8.95 -17.00
N TYR A 337 -13.98 -8.20 -16.01
CA TYR A 337 -14.85 -7.04 -16.15
C TYR A 337 -14.20 -5.82 -15.53
N MET A 338 -14.35 -4.66 -16.19
CA MET A 338 -13.78 -3.40 -15.73
C MET A 338 -14.74 -2.25 -15.96
N THR A 339 -14.73 -1.27 -15.05
CA THR A 339 -15.50 -0.04 -15.14
C THR A 339 -14.73 1.13 -14.52
N GLY A 340 -15.40 2.24 -14.24
CA GLY A 340 -14.87 3.39 -13.54
C GLY A 340 -15.93 4.10 -12.71
N LYS A 341 -15.50 5.07 -11.93
CA LYS A 341 -16.35 5.88 -11.04
C LYS A 341 -17.34 6.70 -11.88
N PHE A 342 -18.65 6.47 -11.65
CA PHE A 342 -19.74 7.11 -12.39
C PHE A 342 -19.74 6.78 -13.90
N TRP A 343 -19.13 5.69 -14.32
CA TRP A 343 -19.16 5.31 -15.71
C TRP A 343 -20.52 4.71 -16.10
N PRO A 344 -21.07 5.03 -17.30
CA PRO A 344 -22.27 4.38 -17.85
C PRO A 344 -22.00 2.96 -18.34
N THR A 345 -20.73 2.56 -18.46
CA THR A 345 -20.32 1.33 -19.16
C THR A 345 -19.41 0.47 -18.28
N MET A 346 -19.73 -0.81 -18.22
CA MET A 346 -18.83 -1.88 -17.79
C MET A 346 -18.36 -2.67 -19.00
N PHE A 347 -17.11 -3.04 -19.03
CA PHE A 347 -16.51 -3.79 -20.14
C PHE A 347 -16.20 -5.22 -19.71
N GLU A 348 -16.60 -6.22 -20.53
CA GLU A 348 -15.96 -7.52 -20.55
C GLU A 348 -14.71 -7.40 -21.40
N VAL A 349 -13.56 -7.74 -20.84
CA VAL A 349 -12.27 -7.54 -21.48
C VAL A 349 -11.45 -8.83 -21.54
N LYS A 350 -10.54 -8.87 -22.51
CA LYS A 350 -9.48 -9.86 -22.64
C LYS A 350 -8.13 -9.18 -22.54
N VAL A 351 -7.26 -9.68 -21.67
CA VAL A 351 -5.89 -9.20 -21.54
C VAL A 351 -5.04 -9.79 -22.66
N LEU A 352 -4.35 -8.94 -23.40
CA LEU A 352 -3.39 -9.28 -24.46
C LEU A 352 -1.99 -9.01 -23.93
N LYS A 353 -1.21 -10.09 -23.84
CA LYS A 353 0.19 -10.06 -23.41
C LYS A 353 1.12 -9.74 -24.56
#